data_04d9dba4131922e45491b8d8f6c4a097
#
_entry.id   04d9dba4131922e45491b8d8f6c4a097
#
_cell.length_a   1.000
_cell.length_b   1.000
_cell.length_c   1.000
_cell.angle_alpha   90.00
_cell.angle_beta   90.00
_cell.angle_gamma   90.00
#
_symmetry.space_group_name_H-M   'P 1'
#
loop_
_entity.id
_entity.type
_entity.pdbx_description
1 polymer ?
#
loop_
_entity_poly.entity_id
_entity_poly.type
_entity_poly.pdbx_seq_one_letter_code
_entity_poly.pdbx_strand_id
1 'polypeptide(L)'
;MCGIAGYVGRFEPSLLGQMNRAQGHRGPDGSGQWHDAEAGLAHVRLAILDLSPAGAQPMADATGRVILSFNGEIYNYRELRADLERQGVVFRGGSDTEVL
;
A
#
# COMPACT_ATOMS: atom_id res chain seq x y z
N MET A 1 -5.14 5.88 11.72
CA MET A 1 -5.30 4.70 10.85
C MET A 1 -5.25 5.14 9.40
N CYS A 2 -4.67 4.32 8.55
CA CYS A 2 -4.63 4.56 7.12
C CYS A 2 -6.04 4.65 6.49
N GLY A 3 -6.10 5.15 5.28
CA GLY A 3 -7.31 5.12 4.46
C GLY A 3 -7.00 4.52 3.10
N ILE A 4 -7.94 3.77 2.57
CA ILE A 4 -7.86 3.20 1.24
C ILE A 4 -9.07 3.62 0.42
N ALA A 5 -8.87 3.81 -0.88
CA ALA A 5 -9.93 4.07 -1.83
C ALA A 5 -9.52 3.56 -3.21
N GLY A 6 -10.46 3.46 -4.11
CA GLY A 6 -10.14 3.01 -5.46
C GLY A 6 -11.38 2.91 -6.33
N TYR A 7 -11.14 2.53 -7.57
CA TYR A 7 -12.20 2.29 -8.54
C TYR A 7 -11.80 1.17 -9.50
N VAL A 8 -12.80 0.53 -10.08
CA VAL A 8 -12.66 -0.41 -11.19
C VAL A 8 -13.53 0.13 -12.32
N GLY A 9 -12.97 0.22 -13.52
CA GLY A 9 -13.63 0.77 -14.68
C GLY A 9 -12.91 2.01 -15.22
N ARG A 10 -13.55 2.70 -16.14
CA ARG A 10 -12.98 3.88 -16.79
C ARG A 10 -13.39 5.16 -16.07
N PHE A 11 -12.49 5.68 -15.26
CA PHE A 11 -12.67 6.94 -14.56
C PHE A 11 -11.44 7.82 -14.77
N GLU A 12 -11.61 9.13 -14.55
CA GLU A 12 -10.49 10.05 -14.57
C GLU A 12 -9.53 9.76 -13.39
N PRO A 13 -8.23 9.55 -13.63
CA PRO A 13 -7.27 9.29 -12.54
C PRO A 13 -7.21 10.40 -11.49
N SER A 14 -7.57 11.64 -11.86
CA SER A 14 -7.67 12.76 -10.91
C SER A 14 -8.65 12.50 -9.77
N LEU A 15 -9.58 11.57 -9.94
CA LEU A 15 -10.50 11.13 -8.89
C LEU A 15 -9.75 10.57 -7.68
N LEU A 16 -8.61 9.89 -7.90
CA LEU A 16 -7.78 9.34 -6.81
C LEU A 16 -7.25 10.43 -5.88
N GLY A 17 -6.84 11.56 -6.43
CA GLY A 17 -6.42 12.70 -5.62
C GLY A 17 -7.55 13.28 -4.79
N GLN A 18 -8.77 13.33 -5.34
CA GLN A 18 -9.95 13.78 -4.61
C GLN A 18 -10.30 12.81 -3.49
N MET A 19 -10.22 11.50 -3.75
CA MET A 19 -10.42 10.46 -2.72
C MET A 19 -9.42 10.60 -1.59
N ASN A 20 -8.14 10.80 -1.90
CA ASN A 20 -7.11 11.00 -0.88
C ASN A 20 -7.34 12.26 -0.05
N ARG A 21 -7.78 13.34 -0.68
CA ARG A 21 -8.13 14.56 0.07
C ARG A 21 -9.30 14.35 1.02
N ALA A 22 -10.31 13.60 0.59
CA ALA A 22 -11.49 13.32 1.41
C ALA A 22 -11.14 12.48 2.65
N GLN A 23 -10.14 11.61 2.56
CA GLN A 23 -9.72 10.74 3.66
C GLN A 23 -8.40 11.16 4.33
N GLY A 24 -7.90 12.35 4.03
CA GLY A 24 -6.60 12.84 4.50
C GLY A 24 -6.43 12.85 6.03
N HIS A 25 -7.52 13.01 6.76
CA HIS A 25 -7.52 12.99 8.23
C HIS A 25 -7.13 11.60 8.80
N ARG A 26 -7.20 10.54 8.02
CA ARG A 26 -6.86 9.19 8.44
C ARG A 26 -5.38 8.87 8.32
N GLY A 27 -4.64 9.59 7.46
CA GLY A 27 -3.24 9.29 7.20
C GLY A 27 -2.42 10.54 6.86
N PRO A 28 -1.96 11.27 7.88
CA PRO A 28 -1.21 12.52 7.67
C PRO A 28 0.23 12.32 7.22
N ASP A 29 0.77 11.10 7.28
CA ASP A 29 2.19 10.83 7.07
C ASP A 29 2.55 10.63 5.59
N GLY A 30 1.56 10.46 4.72
CA GLY A 30 1.79 10.34 3.30
C GLY A 30 0.53 9.98 2.54
N SER A 31 0.60 10.13 1.22
CA SER A 31 -0.46 9.72 0.32
C SER A 31 0.15 9.13 -0.95
N GLY A 32 -0.56 8.19 -1.57
CA GLY A 32 -0.12 7.55 -2.79
C GLY A 32 -1.28 7.22 -3.69
N GLN A 33 -0.95 7.04 -4.97
CA GLN A 33 -1.91 6.69 -6.02
C GLN A 33 -1.26 5.74 -7.01
N TRP A 34 -2.06 4.84 -7.53
CA TRP A 34 -1.69 4.00 -8.66
C TRP A 34 -2.91 3.84 -9.56
N HIS A 35 -2.71 3.83 -10.87
CA HIS A 35 -3.80 3.55 -11.81
C HIS A 35 -3.27 2.92 -13.10
N ASP A 36 -4.17 2.22 -13.76
CA ASP A 36 -4.03 1.81 -15.15
C ASP A 36 -5.34 2.15 -15.91
N ALA A 37 -5.51 1.55 -17.09
CA ALA A 37 -6.70 1.80 -17.92
C ALA A 37 -8.00 1.26 -17.31
N GLU A 38 -7.93 0.35 -16.35
CA GLU A 38 -9.07 -0.42 -15.84
C GLU A 38 -9.35 -0.22 -14.36
N ALA A 39 -8.37 0.27 -13.59
CA ALA A 39 -8.50 0.40 -12.14
C ALA A 39 -7.60 1.50 -11.59
N GLY A 40 -7.94 1.98 -10.42
CA GLY A 40 -7.10 2.88 -9.66
C GLY A 40 -7.18 2.60 -8.17
N LEU A 41 -6.07 2.80 -7.47
CA LEU A 41 -5.96 2.66 -6.02
C LEU A 41 -5.39 3.95 -5.43
N ALA A 42 -5.90 4.32 -4.27
CA ALA A 42 -5.44 5.46 -3.49
C ALA A 42 -5.21 5.04 -2.05
N HIS A 43 -4.25 5.68 -1.40
CA HIS A 43 -3.88 5.39 -0.03
C HIS A 43 -3.46 6.66 0.69
N VAL A 44 -3.92 6.83 1.92
CA VAL A 44 -3.35 7.80 2.85
C VAL A 44 -2.77 7.04 4.04
N ARG A 45 -1.56 7.40 4.43
CA ARG A 45 -0.74 6.61 5.33
C ARG A 45 -0.65 7.24 6.72
N LEU A 46 -0.89 6.41 7.74
CA LEU A 46 -0.38 6.62 9.08
C LEU A 46 0.76 5.61 9.29
N ALA A 47 2.00 6.08 9.31
CA ALA A 47 3.18 5.22 9.37
C ALA A 47 3.37 4.70 10.79
N ILE A 48 3.32 3.39 10.97
CA ILE A 48 3.46 2.73 12.28
C ILE A 48 4.69 1.82 12.31
N LEU A 49 4.80 0.87 11.39
CA LEU A 49 5.88 -0.11 11.40
C LEU A 49 7.11 0.37 10.64
N ASP A 50 6.99 0.65 9.36
CA ASP A 50 8.09 1.16 8.55
C ASP A 50 7.84 2.63 8.24
N LEU A 51 8.63 3.52 8.82
CA LEU A 51 8.51 4.96 8.63
C LEU A 51 9.18 5.44 7.34
N SER A 52 9.90 4.53 6.66
CA SER A 52 10.63 4.86 5.43
C SER A 52 9.69 4.89 4.23
N PRO A 53 10.14 5.46 3.08
CA PRO A 53 9.40 5.39 1.82
C PRO A 53 9.14 3.96 1.31
N ALA A 54 9.91 2.97 1.77
CA ALA A 54 9.68 1.57 1.41
C ALA A 54 8.34 1.02 1.92
N GLY A 55 7.73 1.65 2.92
CA GLY A 55 6.39 1.32 3.41
C GLY A 55 5.26 2.06 2.72
N ALA A 56 5.55 2.87 1.72
CA ALA A 56 4.52 3.65 1.00
C ALA A 56 3.58 2.75 0.20
N GLN A 57 2.33 3.17 0.11
CA GLN A 57 1.28 2.46 -0.63
C GLN A 57 0.55 3.42 -1.60
N PRO A 58 -0.06 2.92 -2.68
CA PRO A 58 -0.14 1.51 -3.08
C PRO A 58 1.24 0.91 -3.33
N MET A 59 1.41 -0.38 -2.99
CA MET A 59 2.69 -1.08 -3.06
C MET A 59 2.64 -2.13 -4.17
N ALA A 60 3.70 -2.17 -5.00
CA ALA A 60 3.83 -3.18 -6.05
C ALA A 60 4.72 -4.33 -5.55
N ASP A 61 4.41 -5.56 -5.99
CA ASP A 61 5.33 -6.68 -5.81
C ASP A 61 6.55 -6.53 -6.73
N ALA A 62 7.53 -7.42 -6.59
CA ALA A 62 8.77 -7.35 -7.37
C ALA A 62 8.54 -7.48 -8.89
N THR A 63 7.43 -8.11 -9.31
CA THR A 63 7.08 -8.26 -10.73
C THR A 63 6.32 -7.06 -11.29
N GLY A 64 5.74 -6.22 -10.44
CA GLY A 64 4.85 -5.14 -10.84
C GLY A 64 3.46 -5.59 -11.28
N ARG A 65 3.15 -6.87 -11.16
CA ARG A 65 1.85 -7.43 -11.58
C ARG A 65 0.80 -7.41 -10.49
N VAL A 66 1.21 -7.27 -9.25
CA VAL A 66 0.31 -7.17 -8.11
C VAL A 66 0.50 -5.82 -7.46
N ILE A 67 -0.58 -5.08 -7.31
CA ILE A 67 -0.60 -3.76 -6.65
C ILE A 67 -1.54 -3.86 -5.46
N LEU A 68 -1.06 -3.47 -4.30
CA LEU A 68 -1.77 -3.61 -3.04
C LEU A 68 -1.94 -2.26 -2.35
N SER A 69 -3.16 -1.99 -1.92
CA SER A 69 -3.46 -0.92 -0.96
C SER A 69 -4.12 -1.57 0.25
N PHE A 70 -3.53 -1.42 1.42
CA PHE A 70 -3.90 -2.17 2.61
C PHE A 70 -4.03 -1.26 3.83
N ASN A 71 -5.15 -1.41 4.53
CA ASN A 71 -5.36 -0.79 5.83
C ASN A 71 -5.65 -1.88 6.85
N GLY A 72 -4.63 -2.26 7.61
CA GLY A 72 -4.73 -3.31 8.60
C GLY A 72 -3.38 -3.64 9.21
N GLU A 73 -3.32 -4.73 9.93
CA GLU A 73 -2.11 -5.23 10.56
C GLU A 73 -2.03 -6.75 10.41
N ILE A 74 -0.82 -7.26 10.18
CA ILE A 74 -0.53 -8.69 10.17
C ILE A 74 0.33 -8.97 11.40
N TYR A 75 -0.29 -9.47 12.47
CA TYR A 75 0.37 -9.58 13.77
C TYR A 75 1.55 -10.55 13.77
N ASN A 76 1.49 -11.61 12.97
CA ASN A 76 2.56 -12.59 12.83
C ASN A 76 3.46 -12.34 11.60
N TYR A 77 3.57 -11.08 11.15
CA TYR A 77 4.29 -10.76 9.92
C TYR A 77 5.78 -11.14 10.00
N ARG A 78 6.39 -11.10 11.18
CA ARG A 78 7.81 -11.44 11.34
C ARG A 78 8.07 -12.92 11.07
N GLU A 79 7.18 -13.79 11.53
CA GLU A 79 7.26 -15.23 11.26
C GLU A 79 7.06 -15.53 9.77
N LEU A 80 6.04 -14.92 9.16
CA LEU A 80 5.76 -15.05 7.74
C LEU A 80 6.92 -14.53 6.90
N ARG A 81 7.48 -13.38 7.28
CA ARG A 81 8.65 -12.81 6.62
C ARG A 81 9.84 -13.78 6.67
N ALA A 82 10.13 -14.35 7.84
CA ALA A 82 11.22 -15.29 7.99
C ALA A 82 11.04 -16.53 7.11
N ASP A 83 9.81 -17.05 7.01
CA ASP A 83 9.49 -18.16 6.12
C ASP A 83 9.73 -17.82 4.65
N LEU A 84 9.29 -16.64 4.22
CA LEU A 84 9.47 -16.18 2.85
C LEU A 84 10.95 -15.91 2.53
N GLU A 85 11.70 -15.36 3.47
CA GLU A 85 13.14 -15.15 3.30
C GLU A 85 13.88 -16.48 3.13
N ARG A 86 13.48 -17.52 3.85
CA ARG A 86 14.01 -18.88 3.66
C ARG A 86 13.72 -19.45 2.27
N GLN A 87 12.65 -18.97 1.62
CA GLN A 87 12.30 -19.34 0.25
C GLN A 87 12.96 -18.44 -0.81
N GLY A 88 13.81 -17.51 -0.40
CA GLY A 88 14.55 -16.64 -1.31
C GLY A 88 13.93 -15.29 -1.58
N VAL A 89 12.85 -14.93 -0.88
CA VAL A 89 12.22 -13.60 -1.04
C VAL A 89 13.08 -12.54 -0.38
N VAL A 90 13.34 -11.45 -1.09
CA VAL A 90 14.09 -10.29 -0.59
C VAL A 90 13.11 -9.13 -0.37
N PHE A 91 13.10 -8.62 0.85
CA PHE A 91 12.25 -7.49 1.23
C PHE A 91 13.00 -6.16 1.10
N ARG A 92 12.27 -5.10 0.72
CA ARG A 92 12.81 -3.73 0.57
C ARG A 92 12.77 -2.95 1.86
N GLY A 93 11.80 -3.24 2.72
CA GLY A 93 11.56 -2.53 3.98
C GLY A 93 11.11 -3.42 5.09
N GLY A 94 10.57 -2.84 6.15
CA GLY A 94 10.16 -3.52 7.37
C GLY A 94 8.67 -3.61 7.62
N SER A 95 7.82 -3.26 6.63
CA SER A 95 6.37 -3.25 6.83
C SER A 95 5.76 -4.65 6.76
N ASP A 96 4.66 -4.83 7.49
CA ASP A 96 3.83 -6.03 7.38
C ASP A 96 3.13 -6.11 6.03
N THR A 97 2.81 -4.98 5.44
CA THR A 97 2.17 -4.90 4.12
C THR A 97 3.02 -5.56 3.03
N GLU A 98 4.34 -5.40 3.09
CA GLU A 98 5.23 -6.03 2.10
C GLU A 98 5.22 -7.55 2.22
N VAL A 99 4.97 -8.08 3.41
CA VAL A 99 4.85 -9.53 3.63
C VAL A 99 3.61 -10.09 2.95
N LEU A 100 2.50 -9.32 2.92
CA LEU A 100 1.26 -9.71 2.28
C LEU A 100 1.40 -9.86 0.78
#